data_0a3fd39917f7930ad0a07208831a8ed5
#
_entry.id   0a3fd39917f7930ad0a07208831a8ed5
#
_cell.length_a   1.000
_cell.length_b   1.000
_cell.length_c   1.000
_cell.angle_alpha   90.00
_cell.angle_beta   90.00
_cell.angle_gamma   90.00
#
_symmetry.space_group_name_H-M   'P 1'
#
loop_
_entity.id
_entity.type
_entity.pdbx_description
1 polymer ?
#
loop_
_entity_poly.entity_id
_entity_poly.type
_entity_poly.pdbx_seq_one_letter_code
_entity_poly.pdbx_strand_id
1 'polypeptide(L)'
;MILRLFAVLSLIAALLTPASAQERVVVGTQRLVTSGALFLAATQGYFKAEGLDIEMMAYPTAQAVVEALAGGATDLSVAEFTGAAFNLAGKGSIKAIAAQVREKRDYEGGDIVASNTGYARGLRKPEDLAGKSVAVSDLGSPWHYQLGQIARVKQFDLAGVIVKPMRSLDGVARAVTNGEVDAAILPAQYARDLMTANEGKLIAWVSELDESQMGALFASATTIDTKRPLVEKFLRAYRRGAADYTAALMRRDKYTKRVVDAKSQAAAASIARYIYPGKTGEAVAAAVQASAFYMEPQAQLDLGDIERQIDWYKSQGLIDRTVTARNVVDLNFNK
;
A
#
# COMPACT_ATOMS: atom_id res chain seq x y z
N MET A 1 -15.11 3.96 65.83
CA MET A 1 -15.55 3.14 64.69
C MET A 1 -15.82 3.99 63.43
N ILE A 2 -16.17 5.24 63.51
CA ILE A 2 -16.49 6.14 62.40
C ILE A 2 -15.22 6.57 61.59
N LEU A 3 -14.06 6.72 62.25
CA LEU A 3 -12.80 7.18 61.57
C LEU A 3 -12.21 6.13 60.58
N ARG A 4 -12.48 4.83 60.79
CA ARG A 4 -11.99 3.76 59.88
C ARG A 4 -12.83 3.60 58.61
N LEU A 5 -14.10 4.04 58.59
CA LEU A 5 -14.98 4.01 57.43
C LEU A 5 -14.60 5.06 56.40
N PHE A 6 -14.13 6.23 56.81
CA PHE A 6 -13.69 7.31 55.90
C PHE A 6 -12.40 6.97 55.14
N ALA A 7 -11.47 6.22 55.77
CA ALA A 7 -10.22 5.82 55.11
C ALA A 7 -10.44 4.78 54.00
N VAL A 8 -11.44 3.93 54.11
CA VAL A 8 -11.75 2.90 53.06
C VAL A 8 -12.49 3.53 51.88
N LEU A 9 -13.37 4.52 52.09
CA LEU A 9 -14.06 5.22 51.01
C LEU A 9 -13.10 6.07 50.19
N SER A 10 -12.06 6.67 50.78
CA SER A 10 -11.03 7.47 50.09
C SER A 10 -10.11 6.62 49.21
N LEU A 11 -9.90 5.35 49.55
CA LEU A 11 -9.04 4.42 48.78
C LEU A 11 -9.76 3.87 47.54
N ILE A 12 -11.08 3.78 47.55
CA ILE A 12 -11.89 3.30 46.39
C ILE A 12 -12.05 4.39 45.32
N ALA A 13 -12.09 5.68 45.74
CA ALA A 13 -12.18 6.81 44.81
C ALA A 13 -10.90 7.00 43.94
N ALA A 14 -9.73 6.52 44.41
CA ALA A 14 -8.48 6.66 43.69
C ALA A 14 -8.28 5.61 42.57
N LEU A 15 -9.17 4.61 42.41
CA LEU A 15 -9.08 3.56 41.40
C LEU A 15 -9.99 3.81 40.19
N LEU A 16 -10.81 4.85 40.19
CA LEU A 16 -11.60 5.28 39.06
C LEU A 16 -10.79 6.26 38.19
N THR A 17 -9.70 5.79 37.59
CA THR A 17 -9.18 6.49 36.41
C THR A 17 -10.27 6.43 35.34
N PRO A 18 -10.78 7.57 34.84
CA PRO A 18 -11.74 7.53 33.74
C PRO A 18 -11.07 6.79 32.60
N ALA A 19 -11.66 5.69 32.16
CA ALA A 19 -11.26 5.07 30.92
C ALA A 19 -11.42 6.16 29.86
N SER A 20 -10.30 6.76 29.43
CA SER A 20 -10.33 7.75 28.36
C SER A 20 -10.98 7.07 27.17
N ALA A 21 -12.14 7.57 26.75
CA ALA A 21 -12.82 7.06 25.55
C ALA A 21 -11.83 7.10 24.39
N GLN A 22 -11.66 5.96 23.71
CA GLN A 22 -10.77 5.89 22.55
C GLN A 22 -11.27 6.85 21.49
N GLU A 23 -10.36 7.60 20.88
CA GLU A 23 -10.65 8.52 19.81
C GLU A 23 -10.87 7.72 18.50
N ARG A 24 -12.09 7.80 17.93
CA ARG A 24 -12.44 7.08 16.70
C ARG A 24 -11.71 7.71 15.51
N VAL A 25 -11.11 6.86 14.68
CA VAL A 25 -10.39 7.24 13.47
C VAL A 25 -10.84 6.36 12.31
N VAL A 26 -11.34 6.96 11.25
CA VAL A 26 -11.71 6.26 10.02
C VAL A 26 -10.53 6.25 9.06
N VAL A 27 -10.09 5.05 8.63
CA VAL A 27 -8.90 4.87 7.80
C VAL A 27 -9.27 4.22 6.47
N GLY A 28 -9.01 4.93 5.38
CA GLY A 28 -9.17 4.40 4.02
C GLY A 28 -7.98 3.52 3.62
N THR A 29 -8.26 2.37 2.98
CA THR A 29 -7.20 1.48 2.49
C THR A 29 -7.73 0.55 1.39
N GLN A 30 -6.84 -0.24 0.78
CA GLN A 30 -7.18 -1.38 -0.06
C GLN A 30 -6.92 -2.69 0.69
N ARG A 31 -7.60 -3.76 0.30
CA ARG A 31 -7.35 -5.12 0.83
C ARG A 31 -6.14 -5.76 0.15
N LEU A 32 -4.98 -5.10 0.28
CA LEU A 32 -3.72 -5.52 -0.34
C LEU A 32 -2.62 -5.70 0.68
N VAL A 33 -1.64 -6.53 0.35
CA VAL A 33 -0.44 -6.74 1.17
C VAL A 33 0.36 -5.45 1.35
N THR A 34 0.25 -4.50 0.42
CA THR A 34 0.82 -3.15 0.51
C THR A 34 0.41 -2.38 1.76
N SER A 35 -0.78 -2.68 2.32
CA SER A 35 -1.29 -2.10 3.57
C SER A 35 -0.93 -2.93 4.82
N GLY A 36 -0.04 -3.90 4.70
CA GLY A 36 0.29 -4.86 5.76
C GLY A 36 0.76 -4.25 7.08
N ALA A 37 1.49 -3.13 7.05
CA ALA A 37 1.91 -2.42 8.27
C ALA A 37 0.72 -1.87 9.06
N LEU A 38 -0.29 -1.30 8.38
CA LEU A 38 -1.55 -0.85 8.99
C LEU A 38 -2.27 -2.02 9.66
N PHE A 39 -2.38 -3.15 8.96
CA PHE A 39 -3.06 -4.35 9.46
C PHE A 39 -2.34 -4.95 10.67
N LEU A 40 -1.01 -5.00 10.66
CA LEU A 40 -0.23 -5.44 11.81
C LEU A 40 -0.38 -4.49 12.98
N ALA A 41 -0.29 -3.18 12.78
CA ALA A 41 -0.48 -2.19 13.84
C ALA A 41 -1.84 -2.37 14.54
N ALA A 42 -2.90 -2.61 13.77
CA ALA A 42 -4.23 -2.86 14.30
C ALA A 42 -4.31 -4.20 15.07
N THR A 43 -3.78 -5.29 14.49
CA THR A 43 -3.81 -6.62 15.11
C THR A 43 -2.99 -6.67 16.40
N GLN A 44 -1.84 -6.00 16.44
CA GLN A 44 -0.98 -5.91 17.63
C GLN A 44 -1.51 -4.93 18.69
N GLY A 45 -2.63 -4.25 18.42
CA GLY A 45 -3.24 -3.31 19.37
C GLY A 45 -2.47 -2.00 19.52
N TYR A 46 -1.58 -1.63 18.60
CA TYR A 46 -0.77 -0.42 18.70
C TYR A 46 -1.61 0.85 18.67
N PHE A 47 -2.66 0.88 17.86
CA PHE A 47 -3.62 1.99 17.86
C PHE A 47 -4.36 2.12 19.17
N LYS A 48 -4.81 0.99 19.75
CA LYS A 48 -5.48 0.99 21.07
C LYS A 48 -4.54 1.49 22.17
N ALA A 49 -3.25 1.12 22.12
CA ALA A 49 -2.24 1.60 23.08
C ALA A 49 -2.02 3.12 22.97
N GLU A 50 -2.26 3.72 21.80
CA GLU A 50 -2.23 5.18 21.60
C GLU A 50 -3.60 5.86 21.90
N GLY A 51 -4.59 5.10 22.38
CA GLY A 51 -5.94 5.61 22.67
C GLY A 51 -6.81 5.82 21.43
N LEU A 52 -6.52 5.12 20.33
CA LEU A 52 -7.26 5.23 19.08
C LEU A 52 -8.12 3.98 18.83
N ASP A 53 -9.36 4.19 18.38
CA ASP A 53 -10.26 3.17 17.88
C ASP A 53 -10.35 3.28 16.36
N ILE A 54 -9.83 2.28 15.63
CA ILE A 54 -9.64 2.32 14.18
C ILE A 54 -10.78 1.60 13.48
N GLU A 55 -11.48 2.33 12.61
CA GLU A 55 -12.40 1.78 11.63
C GLU A 55 -11.77 1.81 10.24
N MET A 56 -11.61 0.64 9.60
CA MET A 56 -11.02 0.54 8.27
C MET A 56 -12.10 0.46 7.19
N MET A 57 -12.02 1.35 6.21
CA MET A 57 -12.85 1.36 5.01
C MET A 57 -12.03 0.89 3.80
N ALA A 58 -12.49 -0.19 3.15
CA ALA A 58 -11.81 -0.75 1.99
C ALA A 58 -12.39 -0.18 0.69
N TYR A 59 -11.50 0.21 -0.23
CA TYR A 59 -11.82 0.76 -1.55
C TYR A 59 -11.21 -0.10 -2.67
N PRO A 60 -11.79 -0.09 -3.88
CA PRO A 60 -11.34 -0.96 -4.98
C PRO A 60 -10.03 -0.50 -5.64
N THR A 61 -9.69 0.79 -5.55
CA THR A 61 -8.47 1.36 -6.15
C THR A 61 -7.81 2.37 -5.23
N ALA A 62 -6.50 2.59 -5.39
CA ALA A 62 -5.76 3.62 -4.67
C ALA A 62 -6.31 5.03 -4.94
N GLN A 63 -6.81 5.29 -6.16
CA GLN A 63 -7.46 6.54 -6.50
C GLN A 63 -8.71 6.76 -5.62
N ALA A 64 -9.59 5.76 -5.52
CA ALA A 64 -10.80 5.86 -4.69
C ALA A 64 -10.47 6.08 -3.21
N VAL A 65 -9.36 5.50 -2.70
CA VAL A 65 -8.89 5.72 -1.32
C VAL A 65 -8.57 7.20 -1.07
N VAL A 66 -7.77 7.82 -1.94
CA VAL A 66 -7.33 9.21 -1.74
C VAL A 66 -8.45 10.23 -2.04
N GLU A 67 -9.38 9.91 -2.93
CA GLU A 67 -10.58 10.71 -3.19
C GLU A 67 -11.52 10.71 -1.97
N ALA A 68 -11.71 9.54 -1.32
CA ALA A 68 -12.47 9.42 -0.09
C ALA A 68 -11.84 10.23 1.07
N LEU A 69 -10.50 10.23 1.18
CA LEU A 69 -9.78 11.06 2.15
C LEU A 69 -9.99 12.56 1.88
N ALA A 70 -9.81 12.99 0.64
CA ALA A 70 -9.98 14.39 0.27
C ALA A 70 -11.44 14.87 0.43
N GLY A 71 -12.41 13.96 0.23
CA GLY A 71 -13.83 14.20 0.44
C GLY A 71 -14.30 14.14 1.90
N GLY A 72 -13.38 13.82 2.85
CA GLY A 72 -13.69 13.77 4.28
C GLY A 72 -14.41 12.49 4.73
N ALA A 73 -14.51 11.46 3.89
CA ALA A 73 -15.09 10.16 4.28
C ALA A 73 -14.13 9.36 5.19
N THR A 74 -12.85 9.68 5.19
CA THR A 74 -11.83 9.10 6.06
C THR A 74 -10.95 10.21 6.66
N ASP A 75 -10.39 9.98 7.86
CA ASP A 75 -9.46 10.90 8.54
C ASP A 75 -8.02 10.74 8.02
N LEU A 76 -7.62 9.48 7.78
CA LEU A 76 -6.32 9.08 7.23
C LEU A 76 -6.53 7.99 6.17
N SER A 77 -5.50 7.76 5.35
CA SER A 77 -5.53 6.70 4.35
C SER A 77 -4.15 6.13 4.06
N VAL A 78 -4.09 4.81 3.84
CA VAL A 78 -2.89 4.13 3.35
C VAL A 78 -3.16 3.70 1.91
N ALA A 79 -2.45 4.29 0.96
CA ALA A 79 -2.67 4.10 -0.47
C ALA A 79 -1.39 4.26 -1.28
N GLU A 80 -1.37 3.67 -2.46
CA GLU A 80 -0.32 3.88 -3.45
C GLU A 80 -0.42 5.30 -4.04
N PHE A 81 0.73 5.82 -4.53
CA PHE A 81 0.78 7.07 -5.27
C PHE A 81 0.05 6.94 -6.61
N THR A 82 -0.78 7.93 -6.90
CA THR A 82 -1.55 8.04 -8.15
C THR A 82 -1.51 9.47 -8.66
N GLY A 83 -1.86 9.69 -9.91
CA GLY A 83 -2.06 11.04 -10.43
C GLY A 83 -3.09 11.83 -9.61
N ALA A 84 -4.16 11.17 -9.14
CA ALA A 84 -5.14 11.78 -8.25
C ALA A 84 -4.54 12.18 -6.90
N ALA A 85 -3.72 11.29 -6.27
CA ALA A 85 -3.05 11.59 -5.01
C ALA A 85 -2.15 12.83 -5.14
N PHE A 86 -1.34 12.90 -6.20
CA PHE A 86 -0.47 14.04 -6.47
C PHE A 86 -1.25 15.33 -6.72
N ASN A 87 -2.33 15.28 -7.51
CA ASN A 87 -3.18 16.46 -7.76
C ASN A 87 -3.87 16.95 -6.48
N LEU A 88 -4.43 16.05 -5.67
CA LEU A 88 -5.09 16.40 -4.41
C LEU A 88 -4.10 16.97 -3.39
N ALA A 89 -2.90 16.39 -3.31
CA ALA A 89 -1.83 16.91 -2.46
C ALA A 89 -1.30 18.27 -2.96
N GLY A 90 -1.13 18.42 -4.26
CA GLY A 90 -0.74 19.70 -4.90
C GLY A 90 -1.73 20.83 -4.62
N LYS A 91 -3.03 20.51 -4.55
CA LYS A 91 -4.10 21.45 -4.16
C LYS A 91 -4.18 21.67 -2.63
N GLY A 92 -3.36 20.99 -1.85
CA GLY A 92 -3.34 21.10 -0.40
C GLY A 92 -4.47 20.34 0.34
N SER A 93 -5.23 19.49 -0.34
CA SER A 93 -6.33 18.73 0.29
C SER A 93 -5.84 17.60 1.19
N ILE A 94 -4.71 16.97 0.82
CA ILE A 94 -4.09 15.86 1.56
C ILE A 94 -2.57 16.04 1.61
N LYS A 95 -1.91 15.34 2.54
CA LYS A 95 -0.44 15.28 2.65
C LYS A 95 0.04 13.85 2.87
N ALA A 96 1.12 13.45 2.21
CA ALA A 96 1.86 12.25 2.56
C ALA A 96 2.69 12.51 3.83
N ILE A 97 2.56 11.64 4.84
CA ILE A 97 3.18 11.84 6.17
C ILE A 97 4.08 10.68 6.59
N ALA A 98 3.98 9.51 5.94
CA ALA A 98 4.89 8.38 6.12
C ALA A 98 4.86 7.49 4.87
N ALA A 99 5.91 6.70 4.66
CA ALA A 99 5.98 5.78 3.54
C ALA A 99 5.07 4.55 3.76
N GLN A 100 4.59 4.01 2.65
CA GLN A 100 4.06 2.67 2.50
C GLN A 100 5.21 1.74 2.05
N VAL A 101 4.91 0.69 1.33
CA VAL A 101 5.88 -0.23 0.73
C VAL A 101 6.57 0.37 -0.51
N ARG A 102 7.61 -0.32 -0.98
CA ARG A 102 8.32 0.05 -2.20
C ARG A 102 8.71 -1.17 -3.02
N GLU A 103 8.92 -0.96 -4.32
CA GLU A 103 9.68 -1.87 -5.14
C GLU A 103 11.14 -1.87 -4.67
N LYS A 104 11.68 -3.03 -4.46
CA LYS A 104 13.06 -3.22 -4.00
C LYS A 104 13.63 -4.47 -4.65
N ARG A 105 14.78 -4.36 -5.29
CA ARG A 105 15.47 -5.50 -5.90
C ARG A 105 15.54 -6.67 -4.93
N ASP A 106 15.39 -7.87 -5.47
CA ASP A 106 15.32 -9.14 -4.74
C ASP A 106 14.02 -9.34 -3.92
N TYR A 107 13.10 -8.38 -3.87
CA TYR A 107 11.79 -8.55 -3.24
C TYR A 107 10.70 -8.45 -4.31
N GLU A 108 9.90 -9.49 -4.43
CA GLU A 108 8.73 -9.47 -5.31
C GLU A 108 7.75 -8.39 -4.87
N GLY A 109 7.28 -7.62 -5.82
CA GLY A 109 6.36 -6.50 -5.59
C GLY A 109 5.26 -6.47 -6.62
N GLY A 110 5.38 -5.61 -7.63
CA GLY A 110 4.57 -5.65 -8.84
C GLY A 110 5.11 -6.66 -9.84
N ASP A 111 4.21 -7.29 -10.57
CA ASP A 111 4.52 -8.32 -11.56
C ASP A 111 4.01 -7.93 -12.94
N ILE A 112 4.82 -8.22 -13.96
CA ILE A 112 4.40 -8.24 -15.36
C ILE A 112 3.85 -9.64 -15.64
N VAL A 113 2.55 -9.72 -15.91
CA VAL A 113 1.86 -10.99 -16.21
C VAL A 113 1.32 -10.95 -17.63
N ALA A 114 1.73 -11.92 -18.45
CA ALA A 114 1.12 -12.13 -19.76
C ALA A 114 -0.15 -12.97 -19.62
N SER A 115 -1.19 -12.65 -20.40
CA SER A 115 -2.29 -13.59 -20.61
C SER A 115 -1.78 -14.82 -21.35
N ASN A 116 -2.47 -15.96 -21.25
CA ASN A 116 -2.10 -17.15 -22.01
C ASN A 116 -2.06 -16.88 -23.51
N THR A 117 -2.97 -16.04 -24.00
CA THR A 117 -3.02 -15.60 -25.41
C THR A 117 -1.82 -14.71 -25.76
N GLY A 118 -1.50 -13.70 -24.93
CA GLY A 118 -0.33 -12.84 -25.12
C GLY A 118 0.97 -13.64 -25.09
N TYR A 119 1.06 -14.58 -24.16
CA TYR A 119 2.19 -15.49 -24.06
C TYR A 119 2.33 -16.39 -25.30
N ALA A 120 1.23 -16.94 -25.83
CA ALA A 120 1.24 -17.73 -27.06
C ALA A 120 1.68 -16.91 -28.29
N ARG A 121 1.40 -15.59 -28.30
CA ARG A 121 1.81 -14.65 -29.35
C ARG A 121 3.23 -14.10 -29.18
N GLY A 122 4.05 -14.69 -28.27
CA GLY A 122 5.47 -14.39 -28.15
C GLY A 122 5.84 -13.39 -27.07
N LEU A 123 4.93 -12.97 -26.18
CA LEU A 123 5.27 -12.11 -25.04
C LEU A 123 6.01 -12.95 -23.97
N ARG A 124 7.33 -12.82 -23.88
CA ARG A 124 8.23 -13.64 -23.05
C ARG A 124 9.12 -12.82 -22.12
N LYS A 125 9.33 -11.56 -22.44
CA LYS A 125 10.21 -10.63 -21.71
C LYS A 125 9.62 -9.22 -21.72
N PRO A 126 10.04 -8.32 -20.82
CA PRO A 126 9.46 -6.98 -20.70
C PRO A 126 9.50 -6.15 -21.98
N GLU A 127 10.50 -6.32 -22.83
CA GLU A 127 10.65 -5.62 -24.10
C GLU A 127 9.53 -5.98 -25.10
N ASP A 128 8.94 -7.16 -24.95
CA ASP A 128 7.86 -7.63 -25.83
C ASP A 128 6.51 -6.91 -25.55
N LEU A 129 6.46 -6.04 -24.52
CA LEU A 129 5.29 -5.18 -24.26
C LEU A 129 5.10 -4.09 -25.34
N ALA A 130 6.14 -3.76 -26.10
CA ALA A 130 6.04 -2.80 -27.19
C ALA A 130 4.91 -3.20 -28.18
N GLY A 131 3.98 -2.27 -28.43
CA GLY A 131 2.83 -2.50 -29.33
C GLY A 131 1.74 -3.44 -28.79
N LYS A 132 1.81 -3.85 -27.52
CA LYS A 132 0.83 -4.75 -26.89
C LYS A 132 -0.25 -4.00 -26.14
N SER A 133 -1.36 -4.69 -25.88
CA SER A 133 -2.40 -4.23 -24.96
C SER A 133 -2.03 -4.62 -23.52
N VAL A 134 -1.97 -3.62 -22.61
CA VAL A 134 -1.59 -3.83 -21.21
C VAL A 134 -2.67 -3.27 -20.29
N ALA A 135 -3.22 -4.13 -19.43
CA ALA A 135 -4.21 -3.72 -18.45
C ALA A 135 -3.54 -3.11 -17.21
N VAL A 136 -4.16 -2.05 -16.69
CA VAL A 136 -3.86 -1.39 -15.42
C VAL A 136 -5.17 -1.08 -14.70
N SER A 137 -5.16 -0.81 -13.39
CA SER A 137 -6.40 -0.46 -12.68
C SER A 137 -7.00 0.85 -13.21
N ASP A 138 -6.19 1.90 -13.27
CA ASP A 138 -6.61 3.22 -13.75
C ASP A 138 -5.46 3.90 -14.51
N LEU A 139 -5.77 4.83 -15.42
CA LEU A 139 -4.76 5.75 -15.93
C LEU A 139 -4.25 6.62 -14.78
N GLY A 140 -2.94 6.71 -14.66
CA GLY A 140 -2.32 7.38 -13.51
C GLY A 140 -2.28 6.54 -12.23
N SER A 141 -2.59 5.23 -12.31
CA SER A 141 -2.35 4.28 -11.22
C SER A 141 -0.85 4.00 -11.04
N PRO A 142 -0.41 3.42 -9.89
CA PRO A 142 0.97 2.99 -9.71
C PRO A 142 1.41 1.97 -10.78
N TRP A 143 0.50 1.12 -11.23
CA TRP A 143 0.73 0.11 -12.27
C TRP A 143 0.97 0.76 -13.64
N HIS A 144 0.33 1.91 -13.93
CA HIS A 144 0.61 2.72 -15.12
C HIS A 144 1.98 3.40 -15.02
N TYR A 145 2.34 3.93 -13.84
CA TYR A 145 3.68 4.46 -13.58
C TYR A 145 4.76 3.38 -13.79
N GLN A 146 4.58 2.19 -13.21
CA GLN A 146 5.50 1.07 -13.40
C GLN A 146 5.66 0.68 -14.87
N LEU A 147 4.57 0.62 -15.64
CA LEU A 147 4.65 0.39 -17.08
C LEU A 147 5.52 1.45 -17.77
N GLY A 148 5.38 2.72 -17.39
CA GLY A 148 6.23 3.81 -17.89
C GLY A 148 7.71 3.62 -17.54
N GLN A 149 8.03 3.17 -16.32
CA GLN A 149 9.40 2.88 -15.92
C GLN A 149 9.97 1.67 -16.65
N ILE A 150 9.18 0.61 -16.85
CA ILE A 150 9.56 -0.55 -17.67
C ILE A 150 9.90 -0.10 -19.09
N ALA A 151 9.05 0.73 -19.72
CA ALA A 151 9.29 1.26 -21.06
C ALA A 151 10.61 2.06 -21.14
N ARG A 152 10.87 2.90 -20.14
CA ARG A 152 12.11 3.68 -20.02
C ARG A 152 13.35 2.78 -19.88
N VAL A 153 13.32 1.81 -18.96
CA VAL A 153 14.47 0.93 -18.67
C VAL A 153 14.73 -0.02 -19.83
N LYS A 154 13.67 -0.50 -20.48
CA LYS A 154 13.74 -1.45 -21.60
C LYS A 154 13.77 -0.76 -22.97
N GLN A 155 13.79 0.56 -23.00
CA GLN A 155 13.99 1.40 -24.19
C GLN A 155 12.97 1.14 -25.31
N PHE A 156 11.68 1.00 -24.96
CA PHE A 156 10.61 1.00 -25.93
C PHE A 156 9.66 2.21 -25.75
N ASP A 157 8.97 2.58 -26.83
CA ASP A 157 8.03 3.70 -26.81
C ASP A 157 6.75 3.32 -26.09
N LEU A 158 6.47 3.99 -24.96
CA LEU A 158 5.24 3.82 -24.19
C LEU A 158 3.99 4.20 -25.01
N ALA A 159 4.10 5.19 -25.91
CA ALA A 159 2.99 5.61 -26.76
C ALA A 159 2.51 4.51 -27.72
N GLY A 160 3.37 3.54 -28.02
CA GLY A 160 3.00 2.36 -28.79
C GLY A 160 2.24 1.30 -27.98
N VAL A 161 2.18 1.40 -26.65
CA VAL A 161 1.44 0.44 -25.80
C VAL A 161 -0.02 0.85 -25.69
N ILE A 162 -0.94 -0.09 -25.89
CA ILE A 162 -2.38 0.15 -25.71
C ILE A 162 -2.74 -0.07 -24.26
N VAL A 163 -2.67 0.99 -23.45
CA VAL A 163 -3.01 0.93 -22.01
C VAL A 163 -4.52 0.84 -21.83
N LYS A 164 -4.99 -0.21 -21.14
CA LYS A 164 -6.41 -0.46 -20.87
C LYS A 164 -6.73 -0.33 -19.37
N PRO A 165 -7.43 0.74 -18.94
CA PRO A 165 -7.86 0.89 -17.55
C PRO A 165 -9.08 0.00 -17.26
N MET A 166 -9.00 -0.86 -16.22
CA MET A 166 -10.04 -1.83 -15.86
C MET A 166 -10.82 -1.44 -14.59
N ARG A 167 -10.53 -0.29 -13.99
CA ARG A 167 -11.19 0.31 -12.80
C ARG A 167 -11.13 -0.51 -11.52
N SER A 168 -10.43 -1.64 -11.51
CA SER A 168 -10.15 -2.45 -10.32
C SER A 168 -9.08 -3.48 -10.64
N LEU A 169 -8.37 -3.97 -9.63
CA LEU A 169 -7.41 -5.07 -9.80
C LEU A 169 -8.10 -6.39 -10.19
N ASP A 170 -9.32 -6.64 -9.67
CA ASP A 170 -10.14 -7.79 -10.10
C ASP A 170 -10.51 -7.70 -11.61
N GLY A 171 -10.79 -6.48 -12.10
CA GLY A 171 -11.02 -6.24 -13.52
C GLY A 171 -9.78 -6.53 -14.36
N VAL A 172 -8.60 -6.09 -13.88
CA VAL A 172 -7.31 -6.39 -14.54
C VAL A 172 -7.05 -7.88 -14.58
N ALA A 173 -7.24 -8.60 -13.47
CA ALA A 173 -7.05 -10.06 -13.41
C ALA A 173 -7.99 -10.79 -14.39
N ARG A 174 -9.29 -10.44 -14.41
CA ARG A 174 -10.26 -11.00 -15.36
C ARG A 174 -9.88 -10.74 -16.81
N ALA A 175 -9.39 -9.55 -17.15
CA ALA A 175 -8.96 -9.23 -18.50
C ALA A 175 -7.77 -10.11 -18.96
N VAL A 176 -6.85 -10.46 -18.03
CA VAL A 176 -5.77 -11.43 -18.28
C VAL A 176 -6.33 -12.83 -18.49
N THR A 177 -7.19 -13.33 -17.59
CA THR A 177 -7.82 -14.65 -17.66
C THR A 177 -8.56 -14.84 -18.98
N ASN A 178 -9.36 -13.83 -19.39
CA ASN A 178 -10.17 -13.88 -20.61
C ASN A 178 -9.36 -13.65 -21.90
N GLY A 179 -8.08 -13.26 -21.80
CA GLY A 179 -7.27 -12.91 -22.98
C GLY A 179 -7.70 -11.61 -23.68
N GLU A 180 -8.40 -10.71 -22.97
CA GLU A 180 -8.85 -9.40 -23.47
C GLU A 180 -7.69 -8.41 -23.64
N VAL A 181 -6.56 -8.71 -22.99
CA VAL A 181 -5.28 -8.01 -23.05
C VAL A 181 -4.13 -8.98 -23.25
N ASP A 182 -3.02 -8.49 -23.80
CA ASP A 182 -1.81 -9.30 -23.95
C ASP A 182 -1.09 -9.47 -22.61
N ALA A 183 -1.09 -8.42 -21.77
CA ALA A 183 -0.43 -8.40 -20.45
C ALA A 183 -1.13 -7.49 -19.46
N ALA A 184 -0.69 -7.56 -18.22
CA ALA A 184 -1.03 -6.63 -17.16
C ALA A 184 0.17 -6.37 -16.25
N ILE A 185 0.11 -5.23 -15.54
CA ILE A 185 0.95 -4.99 -14.35
C ILE A 185 0.03 -5.12 -13.13
N LEU A 186 0.39 -6.01 -12.21
CA LEU A 186 -0.42 -6.40 -11.06
C LEU A 186 0.46 -6.54 -9.80
N PRO A 187 -0.07 -6.33 -8.58
CA PRO A 187 0.64 -6.75 -7.38
C PRO A 187 0.80 -8.28 -7.35
N ALA A 188 1.92 -8.76 -6.80
CA ALA A 188 2.27 -10.18 -6.71
C ALA A 188 1.12 -11.05 -6.14
N GLN A 189 0.29 -10.51 -5.26
CA GLN A 189 -0.89 -11.18 -4.72
C GLN A 189 -1.82 -11.68 -5.84
N TYR A 190 -2.17 -10.81 -6.80
CA TYR A 190 -3.02 -11.15 -7.94
C TYR A 190 -2.29 -11.99 -9.00
N ALA A 191 -1.02 -11.65 -9.25
CA ALA A 191 -0.20 -12.40 -10.20
C ALA A 191 -0.07 -13.87 -9.79
N ARG A 192 0.15 -14.14 -8.51
CA ARG A 192 0.26 -15.50 -7.97
C ARG A 192 -1.06 -16.29 -8.08
N ASP A 193 -2.20 -15.64 -7.85
CA ASP A 193 -3.51 -16.27 -8.04
C ASP A 193 -3.70 -16.70 -9.50
N LEU A 194 -3.40 -15.82 -10.47
CA LEU A 194 -3.45 -16.13 -11.91
C LEU A 194 -2.49 -17.27 -12.31
N MET A 195 -1.27 -17.26 -11.78
CA MET A 195 -0.30 -18.34 -12.06
C MET A 195 -0.74 -19.68 -11.46
N THR A 196 -1.27 -19.68 -10.23
CA THR A 196 -1.75 -20.88 -9.55
C THR A 196 -2.94 -21.50 -10.30
N ALA A 197 -3.84 -20.67 -10.82
CA ALA A 197 -4.95 -21.08 -11.68
C ALA A 197 -4.54 -21.43 -13.12
N ASN A 198 -3.26 -21.26 -13.49
CA ASN A 198 -2.76 -21.38 -14.86
C ASN A 198 -3.46 -20.44 -15.87
N GLU A 199 -3.91 -19.27 -15.41
CA GLU A 199 -4.63 -18.26 -16.19
C GLU A 199 -3.73 -17.12 -16.69
N GLY A 200 -2.47 -17.09 -16.27
CA GLY A 200 -1.45 -16.13 -16.68
C GLY A 200 -0.04 -16.68 -16.56
N LYS A 201 0.92 -15.98 -17.14
CA LYS A 201 2.35 -16.32 -17.10
C LYS A 201 3.16 -15.14 -16.57
N LEU A 202 3.96 -15.37 -15.54
CA LEU A 202 4.91 -14.38 -15.04
C LEU A 202 5.96 -14.11 -16.12
N ILE A 203 6.18 -12.84 -16.40
CA ILE A 203 7.22 -12.36 -17.33
C ILE A 203 8.42 -11.84 -16.56
N ALA A 204 8.20 -10.99 -15.57
CA ALA A 204 9.26 -10.45 -14.70
C ALA A 204 8.65 -9.79 -13.45
N TRP A 205 9.45 -9.64 -12.42
CA TRP A 205 9.15 -8.74 -11.31
C TRP A 205 9.51 -7.31 -11.70
N VAL A 206 8.66 -6.35 -11.35
CA VAL A 206 8.93 -4.93 -11.59
C VAL A 206 10.15 -4.47 -10.80
N SER A 207 10.31 -4.95 -9.57
CA SER A 207 11.41 -4.64 -8.67
C SER A 207 12.81 -4.95 -9.22
N GLU A 208 12.91 -5.89 -10.16
CA GLU A 208 14.18 -6.18 -10.85
C GLU A 208 14.51 -5.13 -11.94
N LEU A 209 13.54 -4.33 -12.33
CA LEU A 209 13.66 -3.34 -13.42
C LEU A 209 13.74 -1.91 -12.87
N ASP A 210 12.97 -1.61 -11.83
CA ASP A 210 12.91 -0.27 -11.23
C ASP A 210 12.64 -0.38 -9.73
N GLU A 211 13.30 0.47 -8.93
CA GLU A 211 13.07 0.60 -7.50
C GLU A 211 12.33 1.91 -7.24
N SER A 212 11.09 1.82 -6.74
CA SER A 212 10.27 3.00 -6.46
C SER A 212 9.38 2.82 -5.23
N GLN A 213 9.13 3.91 -4.52
CA GLN A 213 8.18 3.93 -3.41
C GLN A 213 6.77 3.82 -3.97
N MET A 214 6.00 2.83 -3.50
CA MET A 214 4.67 2.57 -4.05
C MET A 214 3.62 3.56 -3.57
N GLY A 215 3.72 4.05 -2.32
CA GLY A 215 2.68 4.91 -1.76
C GLY A 215 3.03 5.47 -0.39
N ALA A 216 2.00 5.96 0.28
CA ALA A 216 2.15 6.64 1.56
C ALA A 216 0.96 6.40 2.51
N LEU A 217 1.20 6.69 3.78
CA LEU A 217 0.17 7.11 4.71
C LEU A 217 -0.13 8.58 4.42
N PHE A 218 -1.39 8.87 4.09
CA PHE A 218 -1.89 10.22 3.84
C PHE A 218 -2.80 10.67 4.98
N ALA A 219 -2.76 11.96 5.28
CA ALA A 219 -3.72 12.63 6.14
C ALA A 219 -4.40 13.77 5.38
N SER A 220 -5.68 14.05 5.66
CA SER A 220 -6.31 15.25 5.12
C SER A 220 -5.71 16.50 5.75
N ALA A 221 -5.65 17.60 5.01
CA ALA A 221 -5.19 18.89 5.56
C ALA A 221 -6.02 19.28 6.80
N THR A 222 -7.34 19.10 6.74
CA THR A 222 -8.24 19.37 7.87
C THR A 222 -7.86 18.54 9.10
N THR A 223 -7.57 17.23 8.93
CA THR A 223 -7.17 16.37 10.05
C THR A 223 -5.82 16.81 10.63
N ILE A 224 -4.86 17.20 9.78
CA ILE A 224 -3.56 17.72 10.24
C ILE A 224 -3.74 19.02 11.05
N ASP A 225 -4.55 19.94 10.55
CA ASP A 225 -4.73 21.26 11.15
C ASP A 225 -5.55 21.23 12.45
N THR A 226 -6.59 20.37 12.48
CA THR A 226 -7.54 20.36 13.61
C THR A 226 -7.30 19.25 14.63
N LYS A 227 -6.63 18.15 14.22
CA LYS A 227 -6.41 16.94 15.03
C LYS A 227 -4.95 16.46 14.99
N ARG A 228 -3.98 17.38 14.96
CA ARG A 228 -2.55 17.03 14.88
C ARG A 228 -2.11 15.98 15.92
N PRO A 229 -2.50 16.04 17.20
CA PRO A 229 -2.13 15.01 18.18
C PRO A 229 -2.65 13.61 17.81
N LEU A 230 -3.83 13.50 17.17
CA LEU A 230 -4.37 12.24 16.65
C LEU A 230 -3.48 11.69 15.53
N VAL A 231 -3.06 12.55 14.59
CA VAL A 231 -2.16 12.16 13.47
C VAL A 231 -0.83 11.64 14.03
N GLU A 232 -0.26 12.29 15.03
CA GLU A 232 0.99 11.88 15.68
C GLU A 232 0.86 10.54 16.40
N LYS A 233 -0.24 10.32 17.15
CA LYS A 233 -0.56 9.02 17.77
C LYS A 233 -0.67 7.92 16.72
N PHE A 234 -1.43 8.18 15.65
CA PHE A 234 -1.61 7.23 14.56
C PHE A 234 -0.27 6.88 13.91
N LEU A 235 0.56 7.88 13.62
CA LEU A 235 1.88 7.70 13.00
C LEU A 235 2.81 6.85 13.86
N ARG A 236 2.82 7.05 15.20
CA ARG A 236 3.61 6.20 16.11
C ARG A 236 3.17 4.74 16.05
N ALA A 237 1.85 4.49 16.08
CA ALA A 237 1.30 3.13 15.96
C ALA A 237 1.62 2.51 14.60
N TYR A 238 1.47 3.26 13.50
CA TYR A 238 1.76 2.82 12.15
C TYR A 238 3.24 2.45 11.98
N ARG A 239 4.17 3.28 12.48
CA ARG A 239 5.62 2.99 12.43
C ARG A 239 6.00 1.71 13.21
N ARG A 240 5.34 1.45 14.34
CA ARG A 240 5.52 0.17 15.05
C ARG A 240 5.05 -1.00 14.18
N GLY A 241 3.92 -0.88 13.50
CA GLY A 241 3.44 -1.87 12.54
C GLY A 241 4.40 -2.07 11.36
N ALA A 242 5.01 -0.99 10.85
CA ALA A 242 6.04 -1.03 9.80
C ALA A 242 7.30 -1.79 10.26
N ALA A 243 7.77 -1.50 11.48
CA ALA A 243 8.92 -2.18 12.07
C ALA A 243 8.65 -3.69 12.24
N ASP A 244 7.46 -4.06 12.73
CA ASP A 244 7.07 -5.47 12.89
C ASP A 244 6.91 -6.17 11.54
N TYR A 245 6.31 -5.51 10.56
CA TYR A 245 6.19 -6.02 9.19
C TYR A 245 7.58 -6.34 8.63
N THR A 246 8.51 -5.39 8.70
CA THR A 246 9.89 -5.57 8.22
C THR A 246 10.61 -6.67 8.98
N ALA A 247 10.52 -6.68 10.32
CA ALA A 247 11.16 -7.68 11.16
C ALA A 247 10.59 -9.10 11.00
N ALA A 248 9.34 -9.23 10.53
CA ALA A 248 8.71 -10.53 10.30
C ALA A 248 8.87 -11.02 8.86
N LEU A 249 8.60 -10.15 7.85
CA LEU A 249 8.41 -10.57 6.47
C LEU A 249 9.58 -10.25 5.55
N MET A 250 10.50 -9.35 5.95
CA MET A 250 11.58 -8.89 5.07
C MET A 250 12.92 -9.57 5.35
N ARG A 251 12.99 -10.49 6.32
CA ARG A 251 14.21 -11.22 6.63
C ARG A 251 14.59 -12.18 5.49
N ARG A 252 15.89 -12.26 5.22
CA ARG A 252 16.49 -13.19 4.25
C ARG A 252 17.54 -14.06 4.92
N ASP A 253 17.71 -15.26 4.45
CA ASP A 253 18.78 -16.16 4.85
C ASP A 253 20.08 -15.82 4.11
N LYS A 254 21.13 -16.58 4.40
CA LYS A 254 22.44 -16.43 3.74
C LYS A 254 22.42 -16.70 2.22
N TYR A 255 21.34 -17.27 1.70
CA TYR A 255 21.13 -17.53 0.28
C TYR A 255 20.14 -16.55 -0.35
N THR A 256 19.86 -15.44 0.31
CA THR A 256 18.91 -14.38 -0.11
C THR A 256 17.45 -14.83 -0.21
N LYS A 257 17.09 -16.01 0.30
CA LYS A 257 15.72 -16.49 0.33
C LYS A 257 14.98 -15.88 1.52
N ARG A 258 13.68 -15.58 1.35
CA ARG A 258 12.83 -15.14 2.47
C ARG A 258 12.83 -16.18 3.58
N VAL A 259 13.01 -15.73 4.82
CA VAL A 259 12.90 -16.60 6.00
C VAL A 259 11.44 -16.88 6.29
N VAL A 260 11.09 -18.16 6.33
CA VAL A 260 9.76 -18.66 6.72
C VAL A 260 9.88 -19.32 8.08
N ASP A 261 9.31 -18.71 9.10
CA ASP A 261 9.28 -19.22 10.48
C ASP A 261 7.97 -18.84 11.18
N ALA A 262 7.80 -19.24 12.42
CA ALA A 262 6.59 -18.96 13.21
C ALA A 262 6.26 -17.47 13.29
N LYS A 263 7.26 -16.58 13.37
CA LYS A 263 7.07 -15.12 13.42
C LYS A 263 6.50 -14.60 12.11
N SER A 264 7.09 -14.98 10.98
CA SER A 264 6.63 -14.54 9.65
C SER A 264 5.25 -15.12 9.30
N GLN A 265 4.99 -16.38 9.67
CA GLN A 265 3.68 -17.02 9.48
C GLN A 265 2.59 -16.34 10.31
N ALA A 266 2.85 -16.01 11.59
CA ALA A 266 1.89 -15.30 12.44
C ALA A 266 1.60 -13.88 11.91
N ALA A 267 2.60 -13.15 11.46
CA ALA A 267 2.42 -11.83 10.85
C ALA A 267 1.59 -11.92 9.55
N ALA A 268 1.93 -12.86 8.67
CA ALA A 268 1.19 -13.08 7.43
C ALA A 268 -0.27 -13.51 7.68
N ALA A 269 -0.52 -14.39 8.66
CA ALA A 269 -1.88 -14.79 9.06
C ALA A 269 -2.69 -13.60 9.59
N SER A 270 -2.06 -12.70 10.35
CA SER A 270 -2.70 -11.48 10.84
C SER A 270 -3.12 -10.54 9.70
N ILE A 271 -2.24 -10.34 8.72
CA ILE A 271 -2.52 -9.54 7.52
C ILE A 271 -3.60 -10.20 6.66
N ALA A 272 -3.55 -11.52 6.50
CA ALA A 272 -4.49 -12.29 5.69
C ALA A 272 -5.97 -12.07 6.08
N ARG A 273 -6.26 -11.88 7.37
CA ARG A 273 -7.63 -11.62 7.87
C ARG A 273 -8.26 -10.36 7.26
N TYR A 274 -7.45 -9.35 6.94
CA TYR A 274 -7.92 -8.11 6.31
C TYR A 274 -8.02 -8.22 4.80
N ILE A 275 -7.11 -8.98 4.18
CA ILE A 275 -7.05 -9.14 2.72
C ILE A 275 -8.11 -10.12 2.22
N TYR A 276 -8.23 -11.26 2.91
CA TYR A 276 -9.11 -12.38 2.54
C TYR A 276 -10.14 -12.65 3.64
N PRO A 277 -11.13 -11.76 3.85
CA PRO A 277 -12.12 -11.96 4.91
C PRO A 277 -12.85 -13.30 4.73
N GLY A 278 -12.93 -14.07 5.82
CA GLY A 278 -13.53 -15.40 5.81
C GLY A 278 -12.63 -16.54 5.33
N LYS A 279 -11.42 -16.25 4.81
CA LYS A 279 -10.41 -17.25 4.48
C LYS A 279 -9.35 -17.32 5.57
N THR A 280 -9.01 -18.51 6.02
CA THR A 280 -7.98 -18.78 7.03
C THR A 280 -7.14 -19.97 6.62
N GLY A 281 -6.05 -20.19 7.33
CA GLY A 281 -5.19 -21.36 7.15
C GLY A 281 -3.79 -21.01 6.64
N GLU A 282 -2.94 -22.03 6.68
CA GLU A 282 -1.51 -21.89 6.37
C GLU A 282 -1.27 -21.44 4.91
N ALA A 283 -2.04 -21.97 3.96
CA ALA A 283 -1.91 -21.61 2.54
C ALA A 283 -2.22 -20.13 2.29
N VAL A 284 -3.22 -19.56 2.97
CA VAL A 284 -3.57 -18.13 2.85
C VAL A 284 -2.46 -17.25 3.44
N ALA A 285 -1.91 -17.63 4.60
CA ALA A 285 -0.78 -16.92 5.20
C ALA A 285 0.48 -17.01 4.32
N ALA A 286 0.77 -18.19 3.76
CA ALA A 286 1.90 -18.38 2.84
C ALA A 286 1.77 -17.50 1.59
N ALA A 287 0.57 -17.36 1.01
CA ALA A 287 0.32 -16.48 -0.12
C ALA A 287 0.61 -15.00 0.22
N VAL A 288 0.16 -14.52 1.40
CA VAL A 288 0.47 -13.17 1.88
C VAL A 288 1.97 -12.98 2.08
N GLN A 289 2.65 -13.96 2.72
CA GLN A 289 4.09 -13.88 2.94
C GLN A 289 4.87 -13.83 1.62
N ALA A 290 4.49 -14.65 0.66
CA ALA A 290 5.15 -14.71 -0.65
C ALA A 290 5.00 -13.41 -1.44
N SER A 291 3.85 -12.73 -1.34
CA SER A 291 3.54 -11.49 -2.06
C SER A 291 3.83 -10.20 -1.26
N ALA A 292 4.55 -10.31 -0.13
CA ALA A 292 4.86 -9.16 0.70
C ALA A 292 5.92 -8.25 0.04
N PHE A 293 5.54 -7.00 -0.23
CA PHE A 293 6.45 -5.95 -0.72
C PHE A 293 7.49 -5.57 0.32
N TYR A 294 8.62 -5.04 -0.14
CA TYR A 294 9.61 -4.46 0.77
C TYR A 294 9.05 -3.21 1.47
N MET A 295 9.39 -3.04 2.73
CA MET A 295 9.04 -1.89 3.53
C MET A 295 10.20 -1.44 4.40
N GLU A 296 10.43 -0.13 4.45
CA GLU A 296 11.39 0.47 5.38
C GLU A 296 10.82 0.45 6.80
N PRO A 297 11.61 0.03 7.81
CA PRO A 297 11.08 -0.18 9.16
C PRO A 297 10.60 1.10 9.84
N GLN A 298 11.09 2.26 9.42
CA GLN A 298 10.70 3.56 9.98
C GLN A 298 9.65 4.29 9.12
N ALA A 299 9.24 3.68 8.01
CA ALA A 299 8.28 4.27 7.06
C ALA A 299 8.67 5.69 6.61
N GLN A 300 9.95 5.93 6.33
CA GLN A 300 10.44 7.22 5.83
C GLN A 300 10.13 7.38 4.35
N LEU A 301 9.66 8.59 3.98
CA LEU A 301 9.38 8.97 2.60
C LEU A 301 10.68 9.26 1.85
N ASP A 302 10.79 8.71 0.65
CA ASP A 302 11.87 8.97 -0.30
C ASP A 302 11.49 10.15 -1.21
N LEU A 303 11.94 11.36 -0.82
CA LEU A 303 11.59 12.60 -1.54
C LEU A 303 12.12 12.60 -2.97
N GLY A 304 13.31 12.03 -3.20
CA GLY A 304 13.89 11.97 -4.53
C GLY A 304 13.09 11.08 -5.46
N ASP A 305 12.57 9.97 -4.94
CA ASP A 305 11.69 9.10 -5.72
C ASP A 305 10.32 9.75 -5.96
N ILE A 306 9.73 10.38 -4.95
CA ILE A 306 8.47 11.12 -5.12
C ILE A 306 8.62 12.20 -6.21
N GLU A 307 9.74 12.90 -6.27
CA GLU A 307 10.02 13.90 -7.31
C GLU A 307 10.11 13.26 -8.70
N ARG A 308 10.81 12.12 -8.85
CA ARG A 308 10.87 11.37 -10.12
C ARG A 308 9.47 10.91 -10.58
N GLN A 309 8.62 10.46 -9.65
CA GLN A 309 7.24 10.09 -9.96
C GLN A 309 6.44 11.30 -10.45
N ILE A 310 6.49 12.42 -9.73
CA ILE A 310 5.82 13.68 -10.11
C ILE A 310 6.24 14.12 -11.53
N ASP A 311 7.53 14.07 -11.84
CA ASP A 311 8.04 14.45 -13.17
C ASP A 311 7.49 13.52 -14.27
N TRP A 312 7.43 12.21 -14.01
CA TRP A 312 6.83 11.28 -14.95
C TRP A 312 5.32 11.57 -15.15
N TYR A 313 4.56 11.74 -14.07
CA TYR A 313 3.12 12.04 -14.16
C TYR A 313 2.86 13.36 -14.91
N LYS A 314 3.71 14.38 -14.72
CA LYS A 314 3.68 15.63 -15.48
C LYS A 314 3.96 15.41 -16.96
N SER A 315 4.96 14.59 -17.29
CA SER A 315 5.34 14.29 -18.67
C SER A 315 4.21 13.59 -19.43
N GLN A 316 3.39 12.82 -18.71
CA GLN A 316 2.20 12.15 -19.27
C GLN A 316 0.94 13.04 -19.26
N GLY A 317 1.01 14.28 -18.77
CA GLY A 317 -0.15 15.17 -18.66
C GLY A 317 -1.20 14.73 -17.63
N LEU A 318 -0.83 13.87 -16.69
CA LEU A 318 -1.75 13.25 -15.71
C LEU A 318 -1.91 14.11 -14.44
N ILE A 319 -0.99 15.04 -14.20
CA ILE A 319 -1.04 15.93 -13.04
C ILE A 319 -0.72 17.38 -13.43
N ASP A 320 -1.15 18.31 -12.56
CA ASP A 320 -0.88 19.73 -12.70
C ASP A 320 0.65 20.01 -12.63
N ARG A 321 1.13 20.93 -13.44
CA ARG A 321 2.55 21.30 -13.51
C ARG A 321 3.07 21.97 -12.23
N THR A 322 2.20 22.50 -11.39
CA THR A 322 2.56 23.16 -10.11
C THR A 322 2.81 22.15 -8.97
N VAL A 323 2.49 20.87 -9.15
CA VAL A 323 2.74 19.83 -8.15
C VAL A 323 4.25 19.64 -7.95
N THR A 324 4.70 19.62 -6.70
CA THR A 324 6.10 19.39 -6.29
C THR A 324 6.15 18.46 -5.08
N ALA A 325 7.26 17.79 -4.83
CA ALA A 325 7.39 16.95 -3.63
C ALA A 325 7.14 17.76 -2.34
N ARG A 326 7.51 19.05 -2.32
CA ARG A 326 7.30 19.95 -1.18
C ARG A 326 5.81 20.18 -0.86
N ASN A 327 4.95 20.28 -1.88
CA ASN A 327 3.52 20.45 -1.64
C ASN A 327 2.76 19.11 -1.48
N VAL A 328 3.41 17.98 -1.78
CA VAL A 328 2.87 16.64 -1.57
C VAL A 328 3.14 16.12 -0.15
N VAL A 329 4.35 16.35 0.37
CA VAL A 329 4.81 15.79 1.65
C VAL A 329 4.73 16.81 2.79
N ASP A 330 4.26 16.39 3.96
CA ASP A 330 4.49 17.16 5.19
C ASP A 330 5.77 16.68 5.90
N LEU A 331 6.85 17.45 5.72
CA LEU A 331 8.17 17.14 6.26
C LEU A 331 8.23 17.13 7.79
N ASN A 332 7.26 17.72 8.49
CA ASN A 332 7.23 17.70 9.96
C ASN A 332 6.99 16.29 10.50
N PHE A 333 6.37 15.42 9.71
CA PHE A 333 6.13 14.02 10.06
C PHE A 333 7.20 13.05 9.52
N ASN A 334 8.06 13.49 8.59
CA ASN A 334 9.10 12.65 7.95
C ASN A 334 10.45 12.70 8.70
N LYS A 335 10.41 12.67 10.04
CA LYS A 335 11.60 12.71 10.90
C LYS A 335 11.97 11.33 11.40
#